data_ccf256b47326a56d646b36f9938b6e74
#
_entry.id   ccf256b47326a56d646b36f9938b6e74
#
_cell.length_a   1.000
_cell.length_b   1.000
_cell.length_c   1.000
_cell.angle_alpha   90.00
_cell.angle_beta   90.00
_cell.angle_gamma   90.00
#
_symmetry.space_group_name_H-M   'P 1'
#
loop_
_entity.id
_entity.type
_entity.pdbx_description
1 polymer ?
#
loop_
_entity_poly.entity_id
_entity_poly.type
_entity_poly.pdbx_seq_one_letter_code
_entity_poly.pdbx_strand_id
1 'polypeptide(L)'
;MNAATSPAPDTLIGKVRKLLAMAEGTSNPNEADAFSRKAAVLIAEHRIRPDQLTAASAGDGDLRVDEVELGRGAYVRGRLALLQAVAGPHGCQVVFERRPGGTVAFVAGFRTDLEAVGLLFHSLHSQAAARMARERRGTAAATQQWRRSFLFGYANQIQTMLDETAREATDRVHPSSAAVPALRARERRVDEFARQQFGRVVAARLPKAATPQGYVAGRDAASRADLGRRQVIGLRALSRGA
;
A
#
# COMPACT_ATOMS: atom_id res chain seq x y z
N MET A 1 34.48 -21.92 -32.22
CA MET A 1 33.76 -20.65 -32.19
C MET A 1 32.66 -20.79 -31.15
N ASN A 2 32.90 -20.39 -29.92
CA ASN A 2 31.90 -20.43 -28.83
C ASN A 2 31.08 -19.13 -28.93
N ALA A 3 29.84 -19.25 -29.31
CA ALA A 3 28.86 -18.17 -29.18
C ALA A 3 28.57 -17.97 -27.68
N ALA A 4 29.11 -16.89 -27.10
CA ALA A 4 28.76 -16.48 -25.77
C ALA A 4 27.27 -16.15 -25.73
N THR A 5 26.48 -17.01 -25.09
CA THR A 5 25.07 -16.80 -24.85
C THR A 5 24.93 -15.53 -24.01
N SER A 6 24.40 -14.48 -24.62
CA SER A 6 24.08 -13.23 -23.91
C SER A 6 23.05 -13.57 -22.80
N PRO A 7 23.30 -13.20 -21.53
CA PRO A 7 22.36 -13.53 -20.46
C PRO A 7 21.02 -12.86 -20.71
N ALA A 8 19.93 -13.55 -20.37
CA ALA A 8 18.58 -13.04 -20.55
C ALA A 8 18.41 -11.68 -19.83
N PRO A 9 17.63 -10.72 -20.38
CA PRO A 9 17.50 -9.36 -19.86
C PRO A 9 17.10 -9.31 -18.37
N ASP A 10 16.26 -10.23 -17.90
CA ASP A 10 15.86 -10.33 -16.50
C ASP A 10 17.00 -10.67 -15.54
N THR A 11 17.99 -11.46 -16.00
CA THR A 11 19.17 -11.82 -15.21
C THR A 11 20.12 -10.63 -15.04
N LEU A 12 20.21 -9.77 -16.06
CA LEU A 12 21.03 -8.55 -16.03
C LEU A 12 20.44 -7.47 -15.13
N ILE A 13 19.13 -7.25 -15.21
CA ILE A 13 18.41 -6.34 -14.33
C ILE A 13 18.55 -6.77 -12.87
N GLY A 14 18.41 -8.08 -12.57
CA GLY A 14 18.64 -8.64 -11.24
C GLY A 14 20.06 -8.41 -10.74
N LYS A 15 21.08 -8.52 -11.61
CA LYS A 15 22.48 -8.27 -11.26
C LYS A 15 22.75 -6.80 -10.94
N VAL A 16 22.20 -5.88 -11.74
CA VAL A 16 22.34 -4.42 -11.49
C VAL A 16 21.73 -4.05 -10.15
N ARG A 17 20.54 -4.58 -9.81
CA ARG A 17 19.90 -4.32 -8.52
C ARG A 17 20.72 -4.83 -7.34
N LYS A 18 21.22 -6.05 -7.46
CA LYS A 18 22.07 -6.62 -6.41
C LYS A 18 23.30 -5.73 -6.16
N LEU A 19 23.89 -5.17 -7.23
CA LEU A 19 25.00 -4.25 -7.11
C LEU A 19 24.61 -2.92 -6.44
N LEU A 20 23.45 -2.35 -6.79
CA LEU A 20 22.92 -1.13 -6.15
C LEU A 20 22.59 -1.37 -4.67
N ALA A 21 21.94 -2.47 -4.34
CA ALA A 21 21.66 -2.85 -2.95
C ALA A 21 22.93 -3.09 -2.13
N MET A 22 23.99 -3.67 -2.74
CA MET A 22 25.28 -3.82 -2.08
C MET A 22 25.98 -2.48 -1.87
N ALA A 23 25.83 -1.53 -2.81
CA ALA A 23 26.36 -0.18 -2.65
C ALA A 23 25.68 0.59 -1.52
N GLU A 24 24.35 0.40 -1.36
CA GLU A 24 23.57 1.03 -0.27
C GLU A 24 23.79 0.36 1.09
N GLY A 25 24.11 -0.95 1.11
CA GLY A 25 24.25 -1.74 2.34
C GLY A 25 25.65 -1.77 2.92
N THR A 26 26.70 -1.33 2.20
CA THR A 26 28.08 -1.32 2.72
C THR A 26 28.39 -0.01 3.45
N SER A 27 29.09 -0.13 4.59
CA SER A 27 29.61 1.03 5.32
C SER A 27 30.97 1.52 4.77
N ASN A 28 31.57 0.80 3.80
CA ASN A 28 32.85 1.15 3.19
C ASN A 28 32.65 2.00 1.92
N PRO A 29 33.01 3.29 1.90
CA PRO A 29 32.76 4.17 0.77
C PRO A 29 33.47 3.72 -0.53
N ASN A 30 34.61 3.07 -0.45
CA ASN A 30 35.33 2.55 -1.62
C ASN A 30 34.61 1.35 -2.26
N GLU A 31 33.97 0.51 -1.45
CA GLU A 31 33.14 -0.60 -1.94
C GLU A 31 31.81 -0.09 -2.52
N ALA A 32 31.19 0.89 -1.87
CA ALA A 32 29.99 1.55 -2.39
C ALA A 32 30.24 2.14 -3.78
N ASP A 33 31.35 2.85 -3.95
CA ASP A 33 31.76 3.40 -5.23
C ASP A 33 32.07 2.32 -6.29
N ALA A 34 32.70 1.22 -5.90
CA ALA A 34 32.98 0.12 -6.81
C ALA A 34 31.70 -0.58 -7.31
N PHE A 35 30.74 -0.83 -6.42
CA PHE A 35 29.46 -1.42 -6.78
C PHE A 35 28.62 -0.47 -7.63
N SER A 36 28.56 0.82 -7.29
CA SER A 36 27.85 1.85 -8.05
C SER A 36 28.42 2.00 -9.47
N ARG A 37 29.73 2.05 -9.62
CA ARG A 37 30.41 2.11 -10.94
C ARG A 37 30.07 0.87 -11.78
N LYS A 38 30.14 -0.32 -11.19
CA LYS A 38 29.83 -1.56 -11.91
C LYS A 38 28.36 -1.63 -12.34
N ALA A 39 27.43 -1.14 -11.49
CA ALA A 39 26.02 -1.01 -11.85
C ALA A 39 25.85 -0.02 -13.01
N ALA A 40 26.49 1.16 -12.95
CA ALA A 40 26.41 2.19 -13.99
C ALA A 40 26.93 1.69 -15.35
N VAL A 41 28.02 0.92 -15.38
CA VAL A 41 28.55 0.31 -16.60
C VAL A 41 27.53 -0.64 -17.22
N LEU A 42 26.93 -1.55 -16.43
CA LEU A 42 25.91 -2.48 -16.92
C LEU A 42 24.65 -1.77 -17.41
N ILE A 43 24.23 -0.70 -16.74
CA ILE A 43 23.10 0.14 -17.15
C ILE A 43 23.38 0.77 -18.52
N ALA A 44 24.58 1.33 -18.71
CA ALA A 44 24.98 1.98 -19.96
C ALA A 44 25.15 0.97 -21.12
N GLU A 45 25.87 -0.14 -20.90
CA GLU A 45 26.14 -1.17 -21.92
C GLU A 45 24.85 -1.82 -22.44
N HIS A 46 23.90 -2.11 -21.54
CA HIS A 46 22.67 -2.80 -21.88
C HIS A 46 21.46 -1.86 -22.03
N ARG A 47 21.69 -0.53 -21.99
CA ARG A 47 20.65 0.52 -22.08
C ARG A 47 19.48 0.26 -21.15
N ILE A 48 19.77 -0.20 -19.92
CA ILE A 48 18.74 -0.47 -18.90
C ILE A 48 18.15 0.87 -18.46
N ARG A 49 16.83 1.02 -18.58
CA ARG A 49 16.15 2.24 -18.19
C ARG A 49 15.82 2.21 -16.68
N PRO A 50 15.74 3.37 -16.02
CA PRO A 50 15.40 3.46 -14.59
C PRO A 50 14.07 2.79 -14.22
N ASP A 51 13.07 2.85 -15.13
CA ASP A 51 11.77 2.19 -14.96
C ASP A 51 11.87 0.65 -14.96
N GLN A 52 12.84 0.07 -15.68
CA GLN A 52 13.11 -1.36 -15.65
C GLN A 52 13.78 -1.78 -14.32
N LEU A 53 14.56 -0.90 -13.70
CA LEU A 53 15.14 -1.14 -12.39
C LEU A 53 14.08 -1.08 -11.27
N THR A 54 13.13 -0.17 -11.36
CA THR A 54 12.01 -0.04 -10.42
C THR A 54 10.91 -1.09 -10.66
N ALA A 55 10.55 -1.38 -11.91
CA ALA A 55 9.49 -2.35 -12.25
C ALA A 55 9.80 -3.77 -11.77
N ALA A 56 11.06 -4.15 -11.73
CA ALA A 56 11.47 -5.46 -11.31
C ALA A 56 11.93 -5.53 -9.83
N SER A 57 12.03 -4.42 -9.07
CA SER A 57 12.15 -4.45 -7.60
C SER A 57 10.83 -4.84 -6.91
N ALA A 58 9.74 -4.87 -7.64
CA ALA A 58 8.57 -5.66 -7.30
C ALA A 58 8.91 -7.14 -7.53
N GLY A 59 9.54 -7.79 -6.56
CA GLY A 59 9.92 -9.20 -6.63
C GLY A 59 8.78 -10.03 -7.21
N ASP A 60 9.03 -10.62 -8.36
CA ASP A 60 8.06 -11.30 -9.21
C ASP A 60 7.54 -12.61 -8.59
N GLY A 61 7.84 -12.85 -7.31
CA GLY A 61 7.55 -14.08 -6.59
C GLY A 61 6.83 -13.93 -5.24
N ASP A 62 6.53 -12.73 -4.77
CA ASP A 62 6.12 -12.54 -3.37
C ASP A 62 4.67 -12.04 -3.20
N LEU A 63 3.75 -12.63 -3.99
CA LEU A 63 2.31 -12.50 -3.74
C LEU A 63 1.93 -13.36 -2.53
N ARG A 64 1.30 -12.75 -1.55
CA ARG A 64 0.84 -13.44 -0.34
C ARG A 64 -0.50 -12.89 0.16
N VAL A 65 -1.02 -13.55 1.16
CA VAL A 65 -2.22 -13.12 1.89
C VAL A 65 -1.83 -12.83 3.33
N ASP A 66 -2.12 -11.63 3.79
CA ASP A 66 -1.99 -11.26 5.20
C ASP A 66 -3.38 -11.26 5.87
N GLU A 67 -3.47 -11.77 7.10
CA GLU A 67 -4.68 -11.74 7.91
C GLU A 67 -4.71 -10.48 8.78
N VAL A 68 -5.87 -9.82 8.83
CA VAL A 68 -6.12 -8.66 9.68
C VAL A 68 -7.36 -8.90 10.53
N GLU A 69 -7.17 -9.03 11.83
CA GLU A 69 -8.28 -9.16 12.76
C GLU A 69 -9.04 -7.83 12.91
N LEU A 70 -10.29 -7.82 12.47
CA LEU A 70 -11.19 -6.69 12.63
C LEU A 70 -12.01 -6.75 13.93
N GLY A 71 -11.96 -7.88 14.64
CA GLY A 71 -12.63 -8.10 15.91
C GLY A 71 -14.16 -8.20 15.80
N ARG A 72 -14.85 -7.80 16.87
CA ARG A 72 -16.33 -7.90 16.99
C ARG A 72 -16.99 -6.53 17.17
N GLY A 73 -18.30 -6.51 17.07
CA GLY A 73 -19.15 -5.41 17.49
C GLY A 73 -19.44 -4.36 16.41
N ALA A 74 -19.94 -3.22 16.85
CA ALA A 74 -20.55 -2.21 15.99
C ALA A 74 -19.60 -1.54 14.98
N TYR A 75 -18.32 -1.53 15.26
CA TYR A 75 -17.32 -0.80 14.46
C TYR A 75 -16.59 -1.64 13.41
N VAL A 76 -16.83 -2.96 13.36
CA VAL A 76 -16.18 -3.90 12.42
C VAL A 76 -16.34 -3.47 10.97
N ARG A 77 -17.56 -3.07 10.57
CA ARG A 77 -17.82 -2.62 9.20
C ARG A 77 -17.08 -1.33 8.84
N GLY A 78 -16.92 -0.42 9.80
CA GLY A 78 -16.14 0.81 9.60
C GLY A 78 -14.64 0.53 9.52
N ARG A 79 -14.13 -0.41 10.31
CA ARG A 79 -12.73 -0.87 10.22
C ARG A 79 -12.45 -1.57 8.90
N LEU A 80 -13.38 -2.41 8.44
CA LEU A 80 -13.28 -3.04 7.12
C LEU A 80 -13.27 -1.99 5.99
N ALA A 81 -14.16 -0.99 6.06
CA ALA A 81 -14.19 0.10 5.09
C ALA A 81 -12.86 0.87 5.07
N LEU A 82 -12.25 1.14 6.23
CA LEU A 82 -10.95 1.79 6.31
C LEU A 82 -9.83 0.92 5.72
N LEU A 83 -9.84 -0.39 6.01
CA LEU A 83 -8.85 -1.32 5.43
C LEU A 83 -8.97 -1.35 3.89
N GLN A 84 -10.19 -1.43 3.36
CA GLN A 84 -10.44 -1.40 1.92
C GLN A 84 -10.01 -0.07 1.29
N ALA A 85 -10.28 1.06 1.97
CA ALA A 85 -9.87 2.39 1.53
C ALA A 85 -8.35 2.55 1.42
N VAL A 86 -7.60 1.85 2.26
CA VAL A 86 -6.13 1.85 2.20
C VAL A 86 -5.62 0.83 1.18
N ALA A 87 -6.16 -0.39 1.17
CA ALA A 87 -5.68 -1.49 0.35
C ALA A 87 -5.89 -1.27 -1.17
N GLY A 88 -7.05 -0.72 -1.57
CA GLY A 88 -7.38 -0.51 -2.98
C GLY A 88 -6.36 0.32 -3.74
N PRO A 89 -6.02 1.54 -3.30
CA PRO A 89 -5.00 2.39 -3.93
C PRO A 89 -3.58 1.79 -3.97
N HIS A 90 -3.31 0.79 -3.11
CA HIS A 90 -2.06 0.01 -3.13
C HIS A 90 -2.14 -1.24 -4.02
N GLY A 91 -3.22 -1.41 -4.80
CA GLY A 91 -3.40 -2.56 -5.68
C GLY A 91 -3.61 -3.88 -4.95
N CYS A 92 -4.07 -3.85 -3.69
CA CYS A 92 -4.36 -5.03 -2.90
C CYS A 92 -5.86 -5.38 -2.91
N GLN A 93 -6.18 -6.67 -2.90
CA GLN A 93 -7.55 -7.18 -2.80
C GLN A 93 -7.90 -7.54 -1.37
N VAL A 94 -9.09 -7.15 -0.91
CA VAL A 94 -9.56 -7.41 0.46
C VAL A 94 -10.83 -8.25 0.43
N VAL A 95 -10.77 -9.42 1.03
CA VAL A 95 -11.94 -10.25 1.35
C VAL A 95 -12.07 -10.37 2.86
N PHE A 96 -13.22 -10.78 3.36
CA PHE A 96 -13.40 -10.98 4.79
C PHE A 96 -14.33 -12.16 5.09
N GLU A 97 -14.12 -12.73 6.24
CA GLU A 97 -14.90 -13.85 6.78
C GLU A 97 -15.39 -13.53 8.19
N ARG A 98 -16.60 -14.00 8.52
CA ARG A 98 -17.11 -13.98 9.88
C ARG A 98 -16.81 -15.31 10.55
N ARG A 99 -16.04 -15.25 11.62
CA ARG A 99 -15.68 -16.40 12.45
C ARG A 99 -16.35 -16.29 13.83
N PRO A 100 -16.50 -17.37 14.58
CA PRO A 100 -16.99 -17.33 15.97
C PRO A 100 -16.22 -16.33 16.84
N GLY A 101 -14.91 -16.17 16.59
CA GLY A 101 -14.00 -15.22 17.25
C GLY A 101 -14.14 -13.78 16.84
N GLY A 102 -14.79 -13.46 15.72
CA GLY A 102 -14.89 -12.10 15.16
C GLY A 102 -14.86 -12.10 13.65
N THR A 103 -14.63 -10.94 13.08
CA THR A 103 -14.43 -10.79 11.63
C THR A 103 -12.94 -10.70 11.34
N VAL A 104 -12.48 -11.49 10.41
CA VAL A 104 -11.11 -11.47 9.88
C VAL A 104 -11.15 -11.00 8.44
N ALA A 105 -10.28 -10.10 8.08
CA ALA A 105 -10.04 -9.71 6.69
C ALA A 105 -8.76 -10.36 6.19
N PHE A 106 -8.75 -10.73 4.92
CA PHE A 106 -7.62 -11.27 4.19
C PHE A 106 -7.26 -10.28 3.12
N VAL A 107 -6.02 -9.82 3.13
CA VAL A 107 -5.50 -8.86 2.16
C VAL A 107 -4.51 -9.58 1.26
N ALA A 108 -4.84 -9.72 -0.03
CA ALA A 108 -3.97 -10.32 -1.03
C ALA A 108 -3.24 -9.22 -1.80
N GLY A 109 -1.93 -9.37 -1.95
CA GLY A 109 -1.09 -8.39 -2.63
C GLY A 109 0.37 -8.78 -2.64
N PHE A 110 1.21 -7.90 -3.16
CA PHE A 110 2.65 -8.05 -3.05
C PHE A 110 3.12 -7.69 -1.64
N ARG A 111 4.15 -8.37 -1.15
CA ARG A 111 4.69 -8.19 0.20
C ARG A 111 4.91 -6.73 0.59
N THR A 112 5.55 -5.95 -0.28
CA THR A 112 5.84 -4.53 -0.02
C THR A 112 4.58 -3.68 0.12
N ASP A 113 3.54 -3.97 -0.69
CA ASP A 113 2.26 -3.26 -0.61
C ASP A 113 1.50 -3.65 0.65
N LEU A 114 1.52 -4.94 1.02
CA LEU A 114 0.90 -5.44 2.25
C LEU A 114 1.53 -4.82 3.50
N GLU A 115 2.85 -4.69 3.55
CA GLU A 115 3.56 -4.01 4.64
C GLU A 115 3.13 -2.53 4.74
N ALA A 116 3.05 -1.82 3.60
CA ALA A 116 2.58 -0.44 3.57
C ALA A 116 1.11 -0.31 4.01
N VAL A 117 0.23 -1.19 3.51
CA VAL A 117 -1.18 -1.25 3.90
C VAL A 117 -1.33 -1.50 5.39
N GLY A 118 -0.59 -2.46 5.95
CA GLY A 118 -0.63 -2.80 7.37
C GLY A 118 -0.25 -1.61 8.25
N LEU A 119 0.89 -0.97 7.97
CA LEU A 119 1.38 0.19 8.71
C LEU A 119 0.38 1.36 8.64
N LEU A 120 -0.09 1.69 7.44
CA LEU A 120 -0.99 2.81 7.22
C LEU A 120 -2.36 2.56 7.86
N PHE A 121 -2.92 1.35 7.71
CA PHE A 121 -4.17 0.97 8.36
C PHE A 121 -4.09 1.09 9.87
N HIS A 122 -3.06 0.57 10.52
CA HIS A 122 -2.89 0.66 11.97
C HIS A 122 -2.77 2.11 12.45
N SER A 123 -1.98 2.93 11.76
CA SER A 123 -1.83 4.35 12.06
C SER A 123 -3.16 5.10 11.96
N LEU A 124 -3.85 4.97 10.83
CA LEU A 124 -5.12 5.65 10.58
C LEU A 124 -6.24 5.17 11.51
N HIS A 125 -6.29 3.86 11.79
CA HIS A 125 -7.26 3.30 12.75
C HIS A 125 -7.03 3.87 14.17
N SER A 126 -5.78 3.99 14.62
CA SER A 126 -5.44 4.59 15.91
C SER A 126 -5.83 6.06 15.98
N GLN A 127 -5.56 6.84 14.93
CA GLN A 127 -5.97 8.25 14.82
C GLN A 127 -7.49 8.40 14.87
N ALA A 128 -8.23 7.58 14.13
CA ALA A 128 -9.70 7.57 14.13
C ALA A 128 -10.25 7.19 15.50
N ALA A 129 -9.70 6.16 16.15
CA ALA A 129 -10.11 5.71 17.49
C ALA A 129 -9.91 6.80 18.54
N ALA A 130 -8.77 7.50 18.53
CA ALA A 130 -8.49 8.62 19.44
C ALA A 130 -9.50 9.78 19.28
N ARG A 131 -9.91 10.07 18.03
CA ARG A 131 -10.94 11.09 17.77
C ARG A 131 -12.31 10.64 18.26
N MET A 132 -12.72 9.41 17.95
CA MET A 132 -14.01 8.86 18.39
C MET A 132 -14.14 8.76 19.90
N ALA A 133 -13.05 8.49 20.62
CA ALA A 133 -13.07 8.38 22.09
C ALA A 133 -13.52 9.66 22.77
N ARG A 134 -13.23 10.82 22.17
CA ARG A 134 -13.56 12.15 22.72
C ARG A 134 -15.03 12.52 22.54
N GLU A 135 -15.75 11.83 21.64
CA GLU A 135 -17.13 12.16 21.32
C GLU A 135 -18.10 11.34 22.16
N ARG A 136 -19.00 12.07 22.84
CA ARG A 136 -20.14 11.52 23.58
C ARG A 136 -21.41 12.23 23.17
N ARG A 137 -22.50 11.50 23.03
CA ARG A 137 -23.85 12.01 22.74
C ARG A 137 -24.74 11.71 23.93
N GLY A 138 -25.94 12.25 23.93
CA GLY A 138 -26.87 12.13 25.05
C GLY A 138 -27.17 10.69 25.50
N THR A 139 -27.05 9.70 24.58
CA THR A 139 -27.22 8.28 24.90
C THR A 139 -26.06 7.44 24.35
N ALA A 140 -25.86 6.26 24.94
CA ALA A 140 -24.86 5.30 24.45
C ALA A 140 -25.15 4.85 23.02
N ALA A 141 -26.42 4.63 22.67
CA ALA A 141 -26.84 4.26 21.32
C ALA A 141 -26.56 5.37 20.30
N ALA A 142 -26.87 6.63 20.62
CA ALA A 142 -26.58 7.77 19.77
C ALA A 142 -25.06 7.96 19.58
N THR A 143 -24.27 7.77 20.63
CA THR A 143 -22.80 7.80 20.58
C THR A 143 -22.25 6.72 19.66
N GLN A 144 -22.74 5.49 19.79
CA GLN A 144 -22.34 4.36 18.95
C GLN A 144 -22.69 4.60 17.47
N GLN A 145 -23.90 5.09 17.21
CA GLN A 145 -24.38 5.37 15.85
C GLN A 145 -23.54 6.48 15.18
N TRP A 146 -23.23 7.54 15.92
CA TRP A 146 -22.36 8.62 15.44
C TRP A 146 -20.96 8.10 15.12
N ARG A 147 -20.34 7.33 16.03
CA ARG A 147 -18.99 6.78 15.85
C ARG A 147 -18.91 5.82 14.65
N ARG A 148 -19.98 5.03 14.42
CA ARG A 148 -20.06 4.19 13.20
C ARG A 148 -20.05 5.03 11.94
N SER A 149 -20.88 6.09 11.90
CA SER A 149 -20.94 7.00 10.75
C SER A 149 -19.62 7.76 10.55
N PHE A 150 -18.97 8.15 11.64
CA PHE A 150 -17.65 8.76 11.63
C PHE A 150 -16.62 7.87 10.91
N LEU A 151 -16.55 6.59 11.25
CA LEU A 151 -15.62 5.65 10.62
C LEU A 151 -15.85 5.53 9.11
N PHE A 152 -17.11 5.52 8.65
CA PHE A 152 -17.42 5.50 7.22
C PHE A 152 -17.00 6.78 6.51
N GLY A 153 -17.24 7.95 7.11
CA GLY A 153 -16.81 9.22 6.57
C GLY A 153 -15.28 9.32 6.53
N TYR A 154 -14.62 8.86 7.59
CA TYR A 154 -13.17 8.81 7.68
C TYR A 154 -12.56 7.92 6.58
N ALA A 155 -13.06 6.69 6.44
CA ALA A 155 -12.60 5.76 5.41
C ALA A 155 -12.82 6.31 3.99
N ASN A 156 -13.99 6.90 3.73
CA ASN A 156 -14.27 7.50 2.42
C ASN A 156 -13.29 8.62 2.06
N GLN A 157 -12.99 9.52 3.00
CA GLN A 157 -12.04 10.61 2.75
C GLN A 157 -10.61 10.11 2.59
N ILE A 158 -10.17 9.11 3.38
CA ILE A 158 -8.86 8.47 3.20
C ILE A 158 -8.74 7.87 1.81
N GLN A 159 -9.76 7.15 1.35
CA GLN A 159 -9.78 6.59 0.00
C GLN A 159 -9.63 7.68 -1.07
N THR A 160 -10.42 8.75 -0.99
CA THR A 160 -10.34 9.88 -1.92
C THR A 160 -8.91 10.45 -1.98
N MET A 161 -8.29 10.72 -0.82
CA MET A 161 -6.94 11.29 -0.74
C MET A 161 -5.86 10.37 -1.31
N LEU A 162 -5.99 9.05 -1.07
CA LEU A 162 -5.04 8.07 -1.60
C LEU A 162 -5.23 7.86 -3.11
N ASP A 163 -6.46 7.81 -3.59
CA ASP A 163 -6.79 7.72 -5.02
C ASP A 163 -6.28 8.97 -5.79
N GLU A 164 -6.44 10.16 -5.23
CA GLU A 164 -5.90 11.40 -5.80
C GLU A 164 -4.37 11.34 -5.88
N THR A 165 -3.71 10.91 -4.80
CA THR A 165 -2.25 10.76 -4.77
C THR A 165 -1.77 9.74 -5.81
N ALA A 166 -2.46 8.61 -5.96
CA ALA A 166 -2.13 7.59 -6.97
C ALA A 166 -2.32 8.10 -8.40
N ARG A 167 -3.39 8.85 -8.67
CA ARG A 167 -3.62 9.50 -9.97
C ARG A 167 -2.55 10.52 -10.28
N GLU A 168 -2.24 11.44 -9.37
CA GLU A 168 -1.16 12.42 -9.56
C GLU A 168 0.19 11.75 -9.82
N ALA A 169 0.49 10.63 -9.16
CA ALA A 169 1.71 9.87 -9.42
C ALA A 169 1.71 9.28 -10.84
N THR A 170 0.56 8.77 -11.31
CA THR A 170 0.39 8.22 -12.65
C THR A 170 0.47 9.30 -13.72
N ASP A 171 -0.13 10.47 -13.48
CA ASP A 171 -0.15 11.60 -14.44
C ASP A 171 1.24 12.23 -14.65
N ARG A 172 2.12 12.12 -13.64
CA ARG A 172 3.55 12.54 -13.77
C ARG A 172 4.38 11.58 -14.63
N VAL A 173 3.87 10.38 -14.89
CA VAL A 173 4.53 9.41 -15.74
C VAL A 173 4.21 9.71 -17.21
N HIS A 174 5.24 9.84 -18.05
CA HIS A 174 5.04 10.12 -19.47
C HIS A 174 4.15 9.06 -20.12
N PRO A 175 3.18 9.43 -21.01
CA PRO A 175 2.23 8.49 -21.61
C PRO A 175 2.88 7.31 -22.37
N SER A 176 4.10 7.51 -22.89
CA SER A 176 4.89 6.46 -23.55
C SER A 176 5.71 5.57 -22.59
N SER A 177 5.61 5.81 -21.27
CA SER A 177 6.33 5.03 -20.27
C SER A 177 5.76 3.61 -20.18
N ALA A 178 6.63 2.62 -20.07
CA ALA A 178 6.24 1.24 -19.78
C ALA A 178 5.68 1.05 -18.35
N ALA A 179 5.68 2.10 -17.52
CA ALA A 179 5.22 2.03 -16.13
C ALA A 179 3.70 1.79 -16.02
N VAL A 180 2.88 2.42 -16.86
CA VAL A 180 1.42 2.22 -16.84
C VAL A 180 1.02 0.79 -17.22
N PRO A 181 1.52 0.19 -18.33
CA PRO A 181 1.30 -1.22 -18.61
C PRO A 181 1.81 -2.16 -17.53
N ALA A 182 2.97 -1.87 -16.92
CA ALA A 182 3.54 -2.66 -15.84
C ALA A 182 2.65 -2.62 -14.58
N LEU A 183 2.12 -1.45 -14.21
CA LEU A 183 1.20 -1.31 -13.09
C LEU A 183 -0.08 -2.14 -13.32
N ARG A 184 -0.69 -2.05 -14.50
CA ARG A 184 -1.87 -2.85 -14.87
C ARG A 184 -1.58 -4.36 -14.89
N ALA A 185 -0.38 -4.76 -15.30
CA ALA A 185 0.03 -6.16 -15.27
C ALA A 185 0.15 -6.65 -13.81
N ARG A 186 0.68 -5.81 -12.91
CA ARG A 186 0.78 -6.07 -11.48
C ARG A 186 -0.60 -6.23 -10.83
N GLU A 187 -1.55 -5.34 -11.13
CA GLU A 187 -2.94 -5.43 -10.65
C GLU A 187 -3.61 -6.73 -11.11
N ARG A 188 -3.49 -7.09 -12.39
CA ARG A 188 -4.04 -8.36 -12.90
C ARG A 188 -3.47 -9.58 -12.20
N ARG A 189 -2.18 -9.58 -11.84
CA ARG A 189 -1.57 -10.69 -11.08
C ARG A 189 -2.15 -10.82 -9.68
N VAL A 190 -2.38 -9.68 -8.99
CA VAL A 190 -3.05 -9.69 -7.68
C VAL A 190 -4.48 -10.21 -7.80
N ASP A 191 -5.24 -9.78 -8.81
CA ASP A 191 -6.61 -10.24 -9.05
C ASP A 191 -6.68 -11.74 -9.34
N GLU A 192 -5.76 -12.26 -10.12
CA GLU A 192 -5.69 -13.69 -10.44
C GLU A 192 -5.30 -14.50 -9.20
N PHE A 193 -4.29 -14.06 -8.46
CA PHE A 193 -3.87 -14.68 -7.21
C PHE A 193 -5.02 -14.68 -6.19
N ALA A 194 -5.71 -13.57 -5.99
CA ALA A 194 -6.84 -13.48 -5.08
C ALA A 194 -7.99 -14.42 -5.49
N ARG A 195 -8.28 -14.55 -6.79
CA ARG A 195 -9.28 -15.52 -7.29
C ARG A 195 -8.88 -16.96 -7.01
N GLN A 196 -7.60 -17.30 -7.14
CA GLN A 196 -7.09 -18.65 -6.84
C GLN A 196 -7.14 -18.95 -5.34
N GLN A 197 -6.80 -17.97 -4.47
CA GLN A 197 -6.77 -18.15 -3.03
C GLN A 197 -8.17 -18.19 -2.40
N PHE A 198 -9.08 -17.34 -2.85
CA PHE A 198 -10.37 -17.13 -2.20
C PHE A 198 -11.54 -17.78 -2.95
N GLY A 199 -11.34 -18.24 -4.19
CA GLY A 199 -12.41 -18.84 -4.98
C GLY A 199 -13.55 -17.86 -5.25
N ARG A 200 -14.81 -18.34 -5.07
CA ARG A 200 -15.99 -17.50 -5.31
C ARG A 200 -16.25 -16.55 -4.14
N VAL A 201 -16.00 -15.27 -4.35
CA VAL A 201 -16.29 -14.20 -3.38
C VAL A 201 -17.63 -13.57 -3.70
N VAL A 202 -18.44 -13.30 -2.66
CA VAL A 202 -19.70 -12.59 -2.78
C VAL A 202 -19.52 -11.13 -2.39
N ALA A 203 -19.96 -10.20 -3.22
CA ALA A 203 -19.92 -8.79 -2.92
C ALA A 203 -20.76 -8.47 -1.67
N ALA A 204 -20.12 -7.90 -0.66
CA ALA A 204 -20.79 -7.50 0.57
C ALA A 204 -21.20 -6.04 0.49
N ARG A 205 -22.49 -5.76 0.73
CA ARG A 205 -22.96 -4.38 0.88
C ARG A 205 -22.43 -3.78 2.18
N LEU A 206 -21.71 -2.67 2.06
CA LEU A 206 -21.40 -1.85 3.23
C LEU A 206 -22.68 -1.09 3.66
N PRO A 207 -22.98 -1.05 4.97
CA PRO A 207 -24.12 -0.29 5.46
C PRO A 207 -23.89 1.20 5.23
N LYS A 208 -24.97 1.94 4.93
CA LYS A 208 -24.92 3.40 4.82
C LYS A 208 -24.65 4.04 6.18
N ALA A 209 -24.03 5.23 6.17
CA ALA A 209 -23.86 6.04 7.37
C ALA A 209 -25.26 6.40 7.95
N ALA A 210 -25.42 6.21 9.25
CA ALA A 210 -26.70 6.43 9.93
C ALA A 210 -26.92 7.89 10.37
N THR A 211 -25.82 8.65 10.60
CA THR A 211 -25.87 10.06 11.00
C THR A 211 -25.01 10.92 10.08
N PRO A 212 -25.59 11.93 9.40
CA PRO A 212 -24.82 12.83 8.55
C PRO A 212 -23.73 13.58 9.30
N GLN A 213 -23.98 14.04 10.53
CA GLN A 213 -23.01 14.76 11.35
C GLN A 213 -21.79 13.90 11.67
N GLY A 214 -21.99 12.62 12.02
CA GLY A 214 -20.87 11.69 12.26
C GLY A 214 -20.04 11.48 11.00
N TYR A 215 -20.70 11.31 9.86
CA TYR A 215 -20.03 11.10 8.57
C TYR A 215 -19.17 12.32 8.17
N VAL A 216 -19.73 13.54 8.24
CA VAL A 216 -19.01 14.78 7.93
C VAL A 216 -17.82 14.96 8.87
N ALA A 217 -18.01 14.77 10.18
CA ALA A 217 -16.92 14.86 11.15
C ALA A 217 -15.80 13.83 10.88
N GLY A 218 -16.15 12.64 10.38
CA GLY A 218 -15.18 11.64 9.94
C GLY A 218 -14.35 12.11 8.76
N ARG A 219 -14.98 12.67 7.74
CA ARG A 219 -14.28 13.25 6.58
C ARG A 219 -13.34 14.38 6.99
N ASP A 220 -13.81 15.30 7.82
CA ASP A 220 -13.01 16.42 8.32
C ASP A 220 -11.80 15.96 9.16
N ALA A 221 -11.97 14.91 9.93
CA ALA A 221 -10.87 14.32 10.68
C ALA A 221 -9.83 13.65 9.78
N ALA A 222 -10.28 12.96 8.72
CA ALA A 222 -9.42 12.28 7.76
C ALA A 222 -8.60 13.27 6.91
N SER A 223 -9.15 14.42 6.52
CA SER A 223 -8.40 15.44 5.77
C SER A 223 -7.22 16.02 6.57
N ARG A 224 -7.21 15.84 7.88
CA ARG A 224 -6.11 16.23 8.80
C ARG A 224 -5.29 15.03 9.30
N ALA A 225 -5.57 13.84 8.78
CA ALA A 225 -4.86 12.62 9.18
C ALA A 225 -3.41 12.62 8.67
N ASP A 226 -2.53 12.04 9.47
CA ASP A 226 -1.15 11.80 9.05
C ASP A 226 -1.09 10.52 8.21
N LEU A 227 -0.82 10.69 6.92
CA LEU A 227 -0.61 9.59 5.95
C LEU A 227 0.86 9.12 5.90
N GLY A 228 1.66 9.39 6.93
CA GLY A 228 3.06 9.01 6.99
C GLY A 228 4.00 9.95 6.23
N ARG A 229 3.51 11.06 5.66
CA ARG A 229 4.35 12.05 4.96
C ARG A 229 5.45 12.64 5.85
N ARG A 230 5.25 12.71 7.17
CA ARG A 230 6.24 13.20 8.14
C ARG A 230 7.41 12.25 8.33
N GLN A 231 7.24 10.94 8.21
CA GLN A 231 8.32 9.97 8.35
C GLN A 231 9.30 10.04 7.17
N VAL A 232 8.82 10.27 5.95
CA VAL A 232 9.65 10.44 4.75
C VAL A 232 10.48 11.73 4.82
N ILE A 233 9.94 12.80 5.40
CA ILE A 233 10.67 14.07 5.59
C ILE A 233 11.73 13.92 6.69
N GLY A 234 11.45 13.19 7.77
CA GLY A 234 12.40 12.92 8.85
C GLY A 234 13.61 12.09 8.40
N LEU A 235 13.40 11.06 7.59
CA LEU A 235 14.47 10.24 7.01
C LEU A 235 15.37 11.03 6.04
N ARG A 236 14.79 11.94 5.24
CA ARG A 236 15.57 12.83 4.36
C ARG A 236 16.34 13.92 5.12
N ALA A 237 15.86 14.37 6.28
CA ALA A 237 16.55 15.35 7.11
C ALA A 237 17.77 14.73 7.81
N LEU A 238 17.69 13.46 8.22
CA LEU A 238 18.81 12.73 8.85
C LEU A 238 19.93 12.36 7.85
N SER A 239 19.62 12.22 6.57
CA SER A 239 20.63 11.94 5.52
C SER A 239 21.36 13.18 4.99
N ARG A 240 20.98 14.40 5.40
CA ARG A 240 21.64 15.67 5.03
C ARG A 240 22.52 16.27 6.13
N GLY A 241 22.66 15.61 7.27
CA GLY A 241 23.38 16.09 8.45
C GLY A 241 24.56 15.21 8.87
N ALA A 242 25.13 14.44 7.96
CA ALA A 242 26.36 13.69 8.20
C ALA A 242 27.37 13.95 7.07
#